data_15481220dac27edc4570bfd3074f7486
#
_entry.id   15481220dac27edc4570bfd3074f7486
#
_cell.length_a   1.000
_cell.length_b   1.000
_cell.length_c   1.000
_cell.angle_alpha   90.00
_cell.angle_beta   90.00
_cell.angle_gamma   90.00
#
_symmetry.space_group_name_H-M   'P 1'
#
loop_
_entity.id
_entity.type
_entity.pdbx_description
1 polymer ?
#
loop_
_entity_poly.entity_id
_entity_poly.type
_entity_poly.pdbx_seq_one_letter_code
_entity_poly.pdbx_strand_id
1 'polypeptide(L)'
;MALVFDVQQASGKPDDNRRPGTACPFCNTEGLTNIIQRDGDCIWLENKFKTLRATRQTVLIESADHDADLVTYKPDELHHVMRFALDCWQQMIDSQQYRSVLMYKNKAASSIHTCRLWAWNRRTAMQR
;
A
#
# COMPACT_ATOMS: atom_id res chain seq x y z
N MET A 1 -21.22 4.92 -6.21
CA MET A 1 -20.48 4.35 -5.07
C MET A 1 -20.36 5.41 -3.99
N ALA A 2 -20.75 5.06 -2.76
CA ALA A 2 -20.54 5.97 -1.64
C ALA A 2 -19.17 5.75 -1.02
N LEU A 3 -18.43 6.82 -0.80
CA LEU A 3 -17.19 6.79 -0.04
C LEU A 3 -17.51 7.17 1.41
N VAL A 4 -17.14 6.29 2.33
CA VAL A 4 -17.38 6.50 3.75
C VAL A 4 -16.03 6.56 4.46
N PHE A 5 -15.72 7.73 5.01
CA PHE A 5 -14.50 7.92 5.79
C PHE A 5 -14.69 7.42 7.21
N ASP A 6 -13.66 6.77 7.72
CA ASP A 6 -13.60 6.41 9.13
C ASP A 6 -12.81 7.50 9.86
N VAL A 7 -13.54 8.41 10.47
CA VAL A 7 -12.93 9.58 11.12
C VAL A 7 -12.04 9.17 12.29
N GLN A 8 -12.41 8.12 13.02
CA GLN A 8 -11.60 7.65 14.15
C GLN A 8 -10.27 7.08 13.67
N GLN A 9 -10.29 6.29 12.59
CA GLN A 9 -9.06 5.75 12.01
C GLN A 9 -8.20 6.85 11.40
N ALA A 10 -8.81 7.80 10.72
CA ALA A 10 -8.08 8.93 10.13
C ALA A 10 -7.41 9.80 11.20
N SER A 11 -8.08 10.05 12.31
CA SER A 11 -7.52 10.85 13.41
C SER A 11 -6.42 10.12 14.17
N GLY A 12 -6.36 8.80 14.08
CA GLY A 12 -5.31 8.00 14.69
C GLY A 12 -4.04 7.91 13.85
N LYS A 13 -4.04 8.45 12.63
CA LYS A 13 -2.89 8.39 11.74
C LYS A 13 -1.76 9.27 12.27
N PRO A 14 -0.49 8.78 12.29
CA PRO A 14 0.64 9.60 12.69
C PRO A 14 0.83 10.80 11.76
N ASP A 15 1.44 11.86 12.31
CA ASP A 15 1.81 13.04 11.53
C ASP A 15 2.80 12.66 10.42
N ASP A 16 2.56 13.15 9.21
CA ASP A 16 3.42 12.91 8.05
C ASP A 16 4.67 13.81 8.02
N ASN A 17 4.86 14.68 8.99
CA ASN A 17 6.04 15.58 9.08
C ASN A 17 7.31 14.88 9.55
N ARG A 18 7.40 13.59 9.40
CA ARG A 18 8.58 12.82 9.78
C ARG A 18 9.72 13.02 8.80
N ARG A 19 10.92 12.97 9.34
CA ARG A 19 12.14 13.13 8.53
C ARG A 19 12.42 11.85 7.74
N PRO A 20 12.88 11.97 6.49
CA PRO A 20 13.32 10.83 5.70
C PRO A 20 14.37 9.98 6.43
N GLY A 21 14.25 8.67 6.31
CA GLY A 21 15.25 7.70 6.80
C GLY A 21 15.18 7.37 8.28
N THR A 22 14.88 8.33 9.15
CA THR A 22 14.92 8.10 10.60
C THR A 22 13.55 7.81 11.21
N ALA A 23 12.49 8.34 10.63
CA ALA A 23 11.14 8.20 11.15
C ALA A 23 10.19 7.55 10.15
N CYS A 24 10.68 7.07 9.01
CA CYS A 24 9.85 6.41 8.01
C CYS A 24 9.42 5.02 8.50
N PRO A 25 8.13 4.75 8.65
CA PRO A 25 7.66 3.44 9.12
C PRO A 25 7.94 2.32 8.15
N PHE A 26 8.18 2.64 6.87
CA PHE A 26 8.40 1.64 5.83
C PHE A 26 9.89 1.32 5.62
N CYS A 27 10.79 2.01 6.29
CA CYS A 27 12.22 1.73 6.21
C CYS A 27 12.66 0.71 7.27
N ASN A 28 11.98 0.64 8.40
CA ASN A 28 12.24 -0.36 9.44
C ASN A 28 11.42 -1.62 9.18
N THR A 29 11.87 -2.43 8.25
CA THR A 29 11.11 -3.61 7.81
C THR A 29 11.10 -4.74 8.85
N GLU A 30 12.05 -4.75 9.79
CA GLU A 30 12.07 -5.75 10.86
C GLU A 30 10.96 -5.55 11.88
N GLY A 31 10.47 -4.32 12.03
CA GLY A 31 9.37 -4.00 12.94
C GLY A 31 7.99 -4.19 12.36
N LEU A 32 7.87 -4.60 11.11
CA LEU A 32 6.56 -4.76 10.47
C LEU A 32 5.89 -6.05 10.92
N THR A 33 4.64 -5.96 11.34
CA THR A 33 3.87 -7.10 11.86
C THR A 33 2.69 -7.51 10.99
N ASN A 34 2.41 -6.77 9.94
CA ASN A 34 1.22 -6.90 9.11
C ASN A 34 1.58 -7.22 7.65
N ILE A 35 2.65 -7.96 7.46
CA ILE A 35 3.13 -8.35 6.12
C ILE A 35 2.21 -9.42 5.54
N ILE A 36 1.77 -9.22 4.28
CA ILE A 36 0.99 -10.19 3.53
C ILE A 36 1.92 -11.07 2.70
N GLN A 37 2.88 -10.45 2.01
CA GLN A 37 3.78 -11.15 1.11
C GLN A 37 5.09 -10.37 0.96
N ARG A 38 6.17 -11.09 0.70
CA ARG A 38 7.50 -10.49 0.53
C ARG A 38 8.22 -11.19 -0.62
N ASP A 39 8.98 -10.42 -1.39
CA ASP A 39 9.90 -10.94 -2.40
C ASP A 39 11.11 -10.01 -2.47
N GLY A 40 12.23 -10.44 -1.87
CA GLY A 40 13.39 -9.59 -1.72
C GLY A 40 13.07 -8.35 -0.90
N ASP A 41 13.37 -7.18 -1.45
CA ASP A 41 13.09 -5.89 -0.80
C ASP A 41 11.66 -5.41 -1.00
N CYS A 42 10.89 -6.07 -1.88
CA CYS A 42 9.48 -5.74 -2.10
C CYS A 42 8.62 -6.39 -1.01
N ILE A 43 7.80 -5.59 -0.35
CA ILE A 43 6.97 -6.06 0.76
C ILE A 43 5.55 -5.52 0.59
N TRP A 44 4.56 -6.40 0.61
CA TRP A 44 3.15 -6.04 0.60
C TRP A 44 2.57 -6.23 1.99
N LEU A 45 1.94 -5.18 2.55
CA LEU A 45 1.45 -5.19 3.91
C LEU A 45 0.12 -4.47 4.05
N GLU A 46 -0.64 -4.84 5.09
CA GLU A 46 -1.88 -4.14 5.42
C GLU A 46 -1.56 -2.72 5.90
N ASN A 47 -2.36 -1.75 5.47
CA ASN A 47 -2.26 -0.40 6.00
C ASN A 47 -2.85 -0.36 7.41
N LYS A 48 -2.04 0.08 8.36
CA LYS A 48 -2.41 0.15 9.76
C LYS A 48 -3.49 1.21 10.04
N PHE A 49 -3.54 2.26 9.23
CA PHE A 49 -4.43 3.40 9.43
C PHE A 49 -5.38 3.56 8.25
N LYS A 50 -6.50 2.83 8.30
CA LYS A 50 -7.52 2.89 7.26
C LYS A 50 -8.32 4.18 7.37
N THR A 51 -8.64 4.78 6.24
CA THR A 51 -9.43 6.02 6.17
C THR A 51 -10.80 5.83 5.54
N LEU A 52 -11.03 4.72 4.85
CA LEU A 52 -12.30 4.42 4.19
C LEU A 52 -12.89 3.12 4.72
N ARG A 53 -14.19 3.11 4.95
CA ARG A 53 -14.92 1.89 5.34
C ARG A 53 -15.16 1.00 4.13
N ALA A 54 -15.41 -0.28 4.39
CA ALA A 54 -15.70 -1.29 3.37
C ALA A 54 -14.59 -1.39 2.32
N THR A 55 -13.35 -1.09 2.74
CA THR A 55 -12.17 -1.19 1.89
C THR A 55 -11.09 -2.00 2.58
N ARG A 56 -10.23 -2.59 1.76
CA ARG A 56 -8.95 -3.11 2.22
C ARG A 56 -7.88 -2.20 1.66
N GLN A 57 -7.13 -1.56 2.53
CA GLN A 57 -6.08 -0.61 2.14
C GLN A 57 -4.74 -1.22 2.46
N THR A 58 -3.95 -1.45 1.43
CA THR A 58 -2.63 -2.05 1.57
C THR A 58 -1.55 -1.14 1.02
N VAL A 59 -0.33 -1.36 1.46
CA VAL A 59 0.85 -0.62 1.04
C VAL A 59 1.85 -1.63 0.49
N LEU A 60 2.53 -1.24 -0.58
CA LEU A 60 3.59 -2.02 -1.16
C LEU A 60 4.89 -1.22 -1.05
N ILE A 61 5.85 -1.75 -0.31
CA ILE A 61 7.19 -1.18 -0.23
C ILE A 61 7.95 -1.71 -1.45
N GLU A 62 8.47 -0.79 -2.27
CA GLU A 62 9.12 -1.13 -3.54
C GLU A 62 10.59 -1.46 -3.37
N SER A 63 11.26 -0.80 -2.41
CA SER A 63 12.70 -0.87 -2.25
C SER A 63 13.10 -0.62 -0.80
N ALA A 64 14.26 -1.13 -0.41
CA ALA A 64 14.88 -0.79 0.86
C ALA A 64 15.44 0.63 0.86
N ASP A 65 15.67 1.22 -0.31
CA ASP A 65 16.14 2.59 -0.46
C ASP A 65 14.97 3.55 -0.30
N HIS A 66 15.02 4.37 0.75
CA HIS A 66 13.97 5.34 1.06
C HIS A 66 13.73 6.34 -0.08
N ASP A 67 14.76 6.69 -0.84
CA ASP A 67 14.72 7.68 -1.89
C ASP A 67 14.47 7.07 -3.27
N ALA A 68 14.26 5.76 -3.36
CA ALA A 68 14.01 5.08 -4.62
C ALA A 68 12.69 5.55 -5.25
N ASP A 69 12.70 5.77 -6.56
CA ASP A 69 11.55 6.19 -7.34
C ASP A 69 11.59 5.50 -8.69
N LEU A 70 10.45 5.48 -9.38
CA LEU A 70 10.32 4.84 -10.70
C LEU A 70 11.36 5.33 -11.70
N VAL A 71 11.76 6.60 -11.61
CA VAL A 71 12.73 7.19 -12.53
C VAL A 71 14.17 6.86 -12.18
N THR A 72 14.46 6.36 -10.98
CA THR A 72 15.81 6.05 -10.52
C THR A 72 16.14 4.58 -10.54
N TYR A 73 15.14 3.71 -10.73
CA TYR A 73 15.36 2.27 -10.77
C TYR A 73 16.15 1.88 -12.01
N LYS A 74 17.05 0.91 -11.82
CA LYS A 74 17.64 0.20 -12.96
C LYS A 74 16.56 -0.65 -13.63
N PRO A 75 16.70 -1.02 -14.91
CA PRO A 75 15.67 -1.81 -15.62
C PRO A 75 15.27 -3.07 -14.89
N ASP A 76 16.22 -3.81 -14.33
CA ASP A 76 15.93 -5.05 -13.60
C ASP A 76 15.16 -4.80 -12.32
N GLU A 77 15.51 -3.73 -11.60
CA GLU A 77 14.82 -3.32 -10.39
C GLU A 77 13.39 -2.90 -10.69
N LEU A 78 13.21 -2.10 -11.73
CA LEU A 78 11.88 -1.66 -12.17
C LEU A 78 11.01 -2.86 -12.56
N HIS A 79 11.57 -3.79 -13.32
CA HIS A 79 10.87 -5.01 -13.72
C HIS A 79 10.41 -5.81 -12.49
N HIS A 80 11.28 -5.98 -11.50
CA HIS A 80 10.98 -6.70 -10.28
C HIS A 80 9.85 -6.04 -9.49
N VAL A 81 9.93 -4.72 -9.31
CA VAL A 81 8.90 -3.95 -8.60
C VAL A 81 7.55 -4.06 -9.31
N MET A 82 7.53 -3.85 -10.62
CA MET A 82 6.28 -3.92 -11.39
C MET A 82 5.69 -5.32 -11.38
N ARG A 83 6.53 -6.35 -11.51
CA ARG A 83 6.09 -7.73 -11.45
C ARG A 83 5.44 -8.06 -10.12
N PHE A 84 6.10 -7.68 -9.03
CA PHE A 84 5.58 -7.90 -7.68
C PHE A 84 4.25 -7.15 -7.46
N ALA A 85 4.19 -5.89 -7.87
CA ALA A 85 2.98 -5.09 -7.74
C ALA A 85 1.80 -5.68 -8.50
N LEU A 86 2.04 -6.11 -9.73
CA LEU A 86 1.01 -6.74 -10.56
C LEU A 86 0.54 -8.08 -9.98
N ASP A 87 1.46 -8.86 -9.44
CA ASP A 87 1.11 -10.14 -8.79
C ASP A 87 0.21 -9.92 -7.58
N CYS A 88 0.51 -8.91 -6.75
CA CYS A 88 -0.32 -8.57 -5.60
C CYS A 88 -1.71 -8.07 -6.04
N TRP A 89 -1.75 -7.22 -7.05
CA TRP A 89 -2.99 -6.73 -7.64
C TRP A 89 -3.85 -7.87 -8.18
N GLN A 90 -3.21 -8.79 -8.90
CA GLN A 90 -3.89 -9.95 -9.48
C GLN A 90 -4.48 -10.87 -8.41
N GLN A 91 -3.76 -11.07 -7.29
CA GLN A 91 -4.28 -11.85 -6.17
C GLN A 91 -5.57 -11.25 -5.61
N MET A 92 -5.62 -9.92 -5.49
CA MET A 92 -6.83 -9.26 -5.03
C MET A 92 -7.99 -9.45 -6.01
N ILE A 93 -7.73 -9.32 -7.31
CA ILE A 93 -8.75 -9.54 -8.33
C ILE A 93 -9.24 -10.99 -8.31
N ASP A 94 -8.33 -11.94 -8.25
CA ASP A 94 -8.66 -13.38 -8.31
C ASP A 94 -9.41 -13.85 -7.07
N SER A 95 -9.29 -13.15 -5.96
CA SER A 95 -10.00 -13.51 -4.72
C SER A 95 -11.51 -13.37 -4.85
N GLN A 96 -11.98 -12.57 -5.81
CA GLN A 96 -13.40 -12.27 -6.06
C GLN A 96 -14.13 -11.62 -4.85
N GLN A 97 -13.37 -11.15 -3.87
CA GLN A 97 -13.92 -10.48 -2.68
C GLN A 97 -14.21 -9.00 -2.92
N TYR A 98 -13.58 -8.43 -3.93
CA TYR A 98 -13.65 -7.00 -4.19
C TYR A 98 -14.31 -6.72 -5.53
N ARG A 99 -15.06 -5.62 -5.58
CA ARG A 99 -15.68 -5.16 -6.83
C ARG A 99 -14.75 -4.29 -7.66
N SER A 100 -13.75 -3.69 -7.02
CA SER A 100 -12.73 -2.92 -7.72
C SER A 100 -11.45 -2.89 -6.90
N VAL A 101 -10.32 -2.83 -7.60
CA VAL A 101 -8.99 -2.72 -7.01
C VAL A 101 -8.24 -1.62 -7.73
N LEU A 102 -7.72 -0.67 -6.97
CA LEU A 102 -6.95 0.47 -7.48
C LEU A 102 -5.51 0.37 -7.00
N MET A 103 -4.57 0.49 -7.93
CA MET A 103 -3.16 0.65 -7.60
C MET A 103 -2.74 2.07 -7.98
N TYR A 104 -2.10 2.77 -7.05
CA TYR A 104 -1.63 4.14 -7.29
C TYR A 104 -0.39 4.45 -6.49
N LYS A 105 0.31 5.49 -6.92
CA LYS A 105 1.55 5.92 -6.31
C LYS A 105 1.48 7.41 -6.00
N ASN A 106 1.82 7.76 -4.77
CA ASN A 106 2.00 9.16 -4.36
C ASN A 106 3.44 9.57 -4.57
N LYS A 107 3.65 10.83 -4.94
CA LYS A 107 4.99 11.42 -5.06
C LYS A 107 5.39 12.23 -3.84
N ALA A 108 4.85 11.91 -2.67
CA ALA A 108 5.25 12.57 -1.43
C ALA A 108 6.64 12.07 -1.00
N ALA A 109 7.49 12.98 -0.55
CA ALA A 109 8.88 12.67 -0.20
C ALA A 109 9.00 11.58 0.88
N SER A 110 8.05 11.49 1.77
CA SER A 110 8.06 10.51 2.86
C SER A 110 7.64 9.10 2.43
N SER A 111 7.15 8.92 1.20
CA SER A 111 6.62 7.63 0.75
C SER A 111 6.88 7.34 -0.72
N ILE A 112 7.90 7.98 -1.29
CA ILE A 112 8.20 7.86 -2.73
C ILE A 112 8.57 6.42 -3.13
N HIS A 113 9.12 5.63 -2.21
CA HIS A 113 9.51 4.24 -2.44
C HIS A 113 8.37 3.26 -2.17
N THR A 114 7.13 3.74 -2.08
CA THR A 114 5.97 2.90 -1.85
C THR A 114 4.88 3.17 -2.87
N CYS A 115 3.99 2.21 -3.05
CA CYS A 115 2.74 2.42 -3.76
C CYS A 115 1.58 1.86 -2.95
N ARG A 116 0.36 2.17 -3.36
CA ARG A 116 -0.85 1.79 -2.64
C ARG A 116 -1.68 0.83 -3.49
N LEU A 117 -2.27 -0.14 -2.82
CA LEU A 117 -3.16 -1.10 -3.42
C LEU A 117 -4.44 -1.15 -2.58
N TRP A 118 -5.48 -0.52 -3.06
CA TRP A 118 -6.75 -0.36 -2.36
C TRP A 118 -7.84 -1.15 -3.05
N ALA A 119 -8.64 -1.88 -2.27
CA ALA A 119 -9.71 -2.71 -2.79
C ALA A 119 -11.03 -2.37 -2.09
N TRP A 120 -12.10 -2.28 -2.86
CA TRP A 120 -13.45 -2.01 -2.35
C TRP A 120 -14.24 -3.31 -2.29
N ASN A 121 -14.77 -3.61 -1.12
CA ASN A 121 -15.53 -4.83 -0.88
C ASN A 121 -16.78 -4.88 -1.77
N ARG A 122 -17.16 -6.09 -2.18
CA ARG A 122 -18.44 -6.29 -2.84
C ARG A 122 -19.56 -5.98 -1.87
N ARG A 123 -20.64 -5.37 -2.37
CA ARG A 123 -21.82 -5.13 -1.55
C ARG A 123 -22.50 -6.46 -1.25
N THR A 124 -22.87 -6.63 0.01
CA THR A 124 -23.78 -7.69 0.38
C THR A 124 -25.22 -7.25 0.09
N ALA A 125 -26.17 -8.21 0.07
CA ALA A 125 -27.59 -7.88 -0.18
C ALA A 125 -28.14 -6.90 0.86
N MET A 126 -27.59 -6.86 2.06
CA MET A 126 -28.04 -6.00 3.14
C MET A 126 -27.52 -4.56 3.04
N GLN A 127 -26.62 -4.28 2.13
CA GLN A 127 -26.00 -2.94 1.96
C GLN A 127 -26.59 -2.16 0.80
N ARG A 128 -27.66 -2.65 0.23
CA ARG A 128 -28.36 -1.97 -0.88
C ARG A 128 -29.19 -0.79 -0.39
#